data_a06031f4bea9e8985b92e59a4b688eb5
#
_entry.id   a06031f4bea9e8985b92e59a4b688eb5
#
_cell.length_a   1.000
_cell.length_b   1.000
_cell.length_c   1.000
_cell.angle_alpha   90.00
_cell.angle_beta   90.00
_cell.angle_gamma   90.00
#
_symmetry.space_group_name_H-M   'P 1'
#
loop_
_entity.id
_entity.type
_entity.pdbx_description
1 polymer ?
#
loop_
_entity_poly.entity_id
_entity_poly.type
_entity_poly.pdbx_seq_one_letter_code
_entity_poly.pdbx_strand_id
1 'polypeptide(L)'
;MMKVLELKDVNKWKDQLLSLSSYQWDVYYTPEYYSLYQNYGDGEALCCFFDIDGSIAIYPFLKNPILPLGYQLDKEYYDIQGAYGYNGLIASTDESAFIAEFWKEFDAYCQENDIIAEFMRFHPLLNNQRWASPKMKTSFSRYTVSLDLSLSLDEIWMQQFSS
;
A
#
# COMPACT_ATOMS: atom_id res chain seq x y z
N MET A 1 8.85 7.02 14.27
CA MET A 1 9.80 5.96 13.88
C MET A 1 9.04 4.83 13.20
N MET A 2 9.52 4.41 12.05
CA MET A 2 8.89 3.32 11.27
C MET A 2 9.11 1.96 11.93
N LYS A 3 8.07 1.13 11.90
CA LYS A 3 8.10 -0.28 12.30
C LYS A 3 7.65 -1.11 11.11
N VAL A 4 8.26 -2.27 10.92
CA VAL A 4 7.82 -3.24 9.91
C VAL A 4 7.14 -4.40 10.61
N LEU A 5 5.91 -4.67 10.24
CA LEU A 5 5.08 -5.75 10.76
C LEU A 5 5.06 -6.89 9.76
N GLU A 6 5.10 -8.12 10.26
CA GLU A 6 4.93 -9.37 9.50
C GLU A 6 3.53 -9.96 9.78
N LEU A 7 3.14 -11.02 9.07
CA LEU A 7 1.87 -11.71 9.32
C LEU A 7 1.77 -12.33 10.73
N LYS A 8 2.89 -12.62 11.41
CA LYS A 8 2.87 -13.00 12.83
C LYS A 8 2.36 -11.90 13.74
N ASP A 9 2.44 -10.64 13.31
CA ASP A 9 1.97 -9.45 14.01
C ASP A 9 0.55 -9.02 13.58
N VAL A 10 -0.27 -9.94 13.05
CA VAL A 10 -1.59 -9.68 12.45
C VAL A 10 -2.49 -8.77 13.31
N ASN A 11 -2.51 -8.96 14.62
CA ASN A 11 -3.34 -8.14 15.52
C ASN A 11 -2.85 -6.69 15.56
N LYS A 12 -1.54 -6.48 15.65
CA LYS A 12 -0.96 -5.12 15.60
C LYS A 12 -1.24 -4.44 14.27
N TRP A 13 -1.09 -5.17 13.15
CA TRP A 13 -1.40 -4.63 11.84
C TRP A 13 -2.87 -4.18 11.75
N LYS A 14 -3.80 -5.02 12.21
CA LYS A 14 -5.23 -4.67 12.26
C LYS A 14 -5.50 -3.47 13.16
N ASP A 15 -4.96 -3.46 14.37
CA ASP A 15 -5.16 -2.37 15.32
C ASP A 15 -4.70 -1.02 14.71
N GLN A 16 -3.56 -1.02 14.02
CA GLN A 16 -3.08 0.17 13.33
C GLN A 16 -3.99 0.59 12.18
N LEU A 17 -4.45 -0.38 11.38
CA LEU A 17 -5.37 -0.11 10.28
C LEU A 17 -6.70 0.47 10.79
N LEU A 18 -7.24 -0.08 11.86
CA LEU A 18 -8.47 0.38 12.49
C LEU A 18 -8.35 1.75 13.19
N SER A 19 -7.14 2.22 13.46
CA SER A 19 -6.92 3.59 13.96
C SER A 19 -7.08 4.67 12.89
N LEU A 20 -7.08 4.28 11.61
CA LEU A 20 -7.49 5.15 10.50
C LEU A 20 -9.01 5.19 10.37
N SER A 21 -9.54 6.26 9.81
CA SER A 21 -10.94 6.33 9.42
C SER A 21 -11.29 5.22 8.41
N SER A 22 -12.47 4.63 8.52
CA SER A 22 -12.97 3.59 7.60
C SER A 22 -13.02 4.02 6.12
N TYR A 23 -12.99 5.33 5.84
CA TYR A 23 -12.92 5.87 4.48
C TYR A 23 -11.50 5.97 3.93
N GLN A 24 -10.47 5.65 4.72
CA GLN A 24 -9.06 5.79 4.33
C GLN A 24 -8.42 4.48 3.91
N TRP A 25 -9.10 3.35 4.05
CA TRP A 25 -8.60 2.02 3.70
C TRP A 25 -9.73 1.08 3.26
N ASP A 26 -9.37 -0.02 2.66
CA ASP A 26 -10.25 -1.13 2.29
C ASP A 26 -9.55 -2.48 2.44
N VAL A 27 -10.13 -3.55 1.86
CA VAL A 27 -9.63 -4.92 1.94
C VAL A 27 -8.17 -5.05 1.47
N TYR A 28 -7.72 -4.23 0.51
CA TYR A 28 -6.37 -4.26 -0.04
C TYR A 28 -5.27 -3.88 0.96
N TYR A 29 -5.62 -3.38 2.15
CA TYR A 29 -4.68 -3.01 3.21
C TYR A 29 -4.67 -4.00 4.37
N THR A 30 -5.55 -5.01 4.35
CA THR A 30 -5.71 -5.94 5.46
C THR A 30 -4.65 -7.04 5.46
N PRO A 31 -4.19 -7.49 6.65
CA PRO A 31 -3.25 -8.61 6.72
C PRO A 31 -3.84 -9.92 6.19
N GLU A 32 -5.16 -10.11 6.26
CA GLU A 32 -5.83 -11.27 5.67
C GLU A 32 -5.66 -11.30 4.16
N TYR A 33 -5.81 -10.16 3.51
CA TYR A 33 -5.64 -10.05 2.07
C TYR A 33 -4.21 -10.38 1.67
N TYR A 34 -3.22 -9.81 2.35
CA TYR A 34 -1.80 -10.07 2.12
C TYR A 34 -1.42 -11.53 2.43
N SER A 35 -2.06 -12.15 3.43
CA SER A 35 -1.81 -13.57 3.75
C SER A 35 -2.20 -14.51 2.61
N LEU A 36 -3.22 -14.19 1.82
CA LEU A 36 -3.60 -14.98 0.65
C LEU A 36 -2.46 -15.02 -0.37
N TYR A 37 -1.85 -13.87 -0.65
CA TYR A 37 -0.77 -13.75 -1.64
C TYR A 37 0.54 -14.36 -1.15
N GLN A 38 0.88 -14.18 0.12
CA GLN A 38 2.04 -14.87 0.70
C GLN A 38 1.86 -16.39 0.65
N ASN A 39 0.68 -16.90 1.00
CA ASN A 39 0.39 -18.35 0.95
C ASN A 39 0.38 -18.90 -0.50
N TYR A 40 0.05 -18.04 -1.46
CA TYR A 40 0.12 -18.38 -2.89
C TYR A 40 1.56 -18.40 -3.42
N GLY A 41 2.49 -17.71 -2.75
CA GLY A 41 3.89 -17.64 -3.14
C GLY A 41 4.29 -16.35 -3.86
N ASP A 42 3.46 -15.30 -3.78
CA ASP A 42 3.70 -14.00 -4.42
C ASP A 42 4.61 -13.07 -3.60
N GLY A 43 5.29 -13.58 -2.58
CA GLY A 43 6.27 -12.86 -1.77
C GLY A 43 5.95 -12.86 -0.28
N GLU A 44 6.87 -12.32 0.52
CA GLU A 44 6.72 -12.12 1.95
C GLU A 44 5.85 -10.90 2.23
N ALA A 45 4.75 -11.07 2.95
CA ALA A 45 3.84 -10.00 3.32
C ALA A 45 4.39 -9.18 4.50
N LEU A 46 4.63 -7.90 4.24
CA LEU A 46 5.15 -6.93 5.20
C LEU A 46 4.27 -5.67 5.20
N CYS A 47 4.27 -4.95 6.32
CA CYS A 47 3.57 -3.68 6.45
C CYS A 47 4.43 -2.67 7.22
N CYS A 48 4.83 -1.59 6.55
CA CYS A 48 5.40 -0.44 7.23
C CYS A 48 4.30 0.33 7.96
N PHE A 49 4.51 0.51 9.25
CA PHE A 49 3.74 1.38 10.11
C PHE A 49 4.62 2.51 10.63
N PHE A 50 4.16 3.74 10.46
CA PHE A 50 4.89 4.93 10.85
C PHE A 50 4.01 5.83 11.71
N ASP A 51 4.56 6.32 12.82
CA ASP A 51 3.87 7.17 13.78
C ASP A 51 4.78 8.31 14.24
N ILE A 52 4.27 9.52 14.16
CA ILE A 52 4.84 10.71 14.78
C ILE A 52 3.69 11.51 15.39
N ASP A 53 3.73 11.69 16.70
CA ASP A 53 2.80 12.53 17.47
C ASP A 53 1.32 12.22 17.21
N GLY A 54 1.00 10.93 16.97
CA GLY A 54 -0.36 10.47 16.71
C GLY A 54 -0.80 10.58 15.24
N SER A 55 0.01 11.17 14.37
CA SER A 55 -0.17 11.03 12.92
C SER A 55 0.41 9.71 12.47
N ILE A 56 -0.36 8.92 11.73
CA ILE A 56 0.03 7.58 11.30
C ILE A 56 0.02 7.41 9.79
N ALA A 57 0.89 6.54 9.32
CA ALA A 57 0.92 6.07 7.94
C ALA A 57 1.12 4.55 7.89
N ILE A 58 0.47 3.91 6.92
CA ILE A 58 0.47 2.46 6.72
C ILE A 58 0.78 2.17 5.26
N TYR A 59 1.74 1.26 5.05
CA TYR A 59 2.15 0.85 3.71
C TYR A 59 2.43 -0.65 3.66
N PRO A 60 1.46 -1.49 3.28
CA PRO A 60 1.66 -2.91 3.10
C PRO A 60 2.24 -3.24 1.73
N PHE A 61 3.09 -4.27 1.64
CA PHE A 61 3.67 -4.77 0.40
C PHE A 61 4.07 -6.24 0.49
N LEU A 62 4.31 -6.85 -0.66
CA LEU A 62 4.93 -8.16 -0.81
C LEU A 62 6.39 -7.96 -1.23
N LYS A 63 7.32 -8.58 -0.51
CA LYS A 63 8.76 -8.55 -0.79
C LYS A 63 9.17 -9.83 -1.50
N ASN A 64 9.79 -9.72 -2.67
CA ASN A 64 10.17 -10.84 -3.51
C ASN A 64 11.66 -10.87 -3.78
N PRO A 65 12.32 -12.04 -3.72
CA PRO A 65 13.71 -12.19 -4.15
C PRO A 65 13.81 -12.11 -5.68
N ILE A 66 14.84 -11.42 -6.18
CA ILE A 66 15.07 -11.22 -7.62
C ILE A 66 15.88 -12.36 -8.24
N LEU A 67 16.76 -13.02 -7.49
CA LEU A 67 17.58 -14.12 -8.02
C LEU A 67 16.81 -15.23 -8.74
N PRO A 68 15.62 -15.67 -8.26
CA PRO A 68 14.83 -16.69 -8.96
C PRO A 68 14.38 -16.28 -10.37
N LEU A 69 14.44 -14.99 -10.72
CA LEU A 69 14.12 -14.48 -12.06
C LEU A 69 15.25 -14.73 -13.07
N GLY A 70 16.40 -15.28 -12.63
CA GLY A 70 17.49 -15.67 -13.50
C GLY A 70 18.54 -14.58 -13.78
N TYR A 71 18.51 -13.47 -13.06
CA TYR A 71 19.52 -12.43 -13.15
C TYR A 71 20.85 -12.88 -12.53
N GLN A 72 21.97 -12.48 -13.13
CA GLN A 72 23.31 -12.67 -12.56
C GLN A 72 23.63 -11.49 -11.66
N LEU A 73 23.45 -11.67 -10.36
CA LEU A 73 23.67 -10.65 -9.34
C LEU A 73 24.80 -11.06 -8.42
N ASP A 74 25.48 -10.09 -7.82
CA ASP A 74 26.57 -10.29 -6.84
C ASP A 74 26.07 -10.78 -5.49
N LYS A 75 24.79 -10.47 -5.16
CA LYS A 75 24.08 -10.95 -3.98
C LYS A 75 22.58 -11.02 -4.24
N GLU A 76 21.81 -11.43 -3.26
CA GLU A 76 20.36 -11.36 -3.34
C GLU A 76 19.86 -9.92 -3.17
N TYR A 77 19.01 -9.50 -4.10
CA TYR A 77 18.24 -8.26 -4.04
C TYR A 77 16.76 -8.58 -4.07
N TYR A 78 15.97 -7.60 -3.69
CA TYR A 78 14.53 -7.75 -3.61
C TYR A 78 13.81 -6.66 -4.40
N ASP A 79 12.64 -7.00 -4.92
CA ASP A 79 11.63 -6.04 -5.30
C ASP A 79 10.46 -6.06 -4.32
N ILE A 80 9.63 -5.03 -4.37
CA ILE A 80 8.38 -4.97 -3.63
C ILE A 80 7.23 -4.55 -4.54
N GLN A 81 6.07 -5.12 -4.27
CA GLN A 81 4.83 -4.79 -4.96
C GLN A 81 3.64 -4.87 -4.01
N GLY A 82 2.53 -4.22 -4.37
CA GLY A 82 1.25 -4.45 -3.70
C GLY A 82 0.71 -5.85 -4.01
N ALA A 83 -0.07 -6.42 -3.09
CA ALA A 83 -0.94 -7.54 -3.44
C ALA A 83 -1.85 -7.14 -4.63
N TYR A 84 -2.32 -8.12 -5.42
CA TYR A 84 -3.11 -7.83 -6.62
C TYR A 84 -4.28 -6.87 -6.33
N GLY A 85 -4.47 -5.88 -7.18
CA GLY A 85 -5.46 -4.82 -7.03
C GLY A 85 -4.79 -3.46 -6.87
N TYR A 86 -5.04 -2.83 -5.74
CA TYR A 86 -4.58 -1.47 -5.46
C TYR A 86 -3.71 -1.44 -4.20
N ASN A 87 -2.80 -0.46 -4.17
CA ASN A 87 -1.87 -0.28 -3.08
C ASN A 87 -1.50 1.22 -2.95
N GLY A 88 -0.40 1.47 -2.28
CA GLY A 88 0.15 2.79 -2.02
C GLY A 88 0.03 3.18 -0.56
N LEU A 89 0.74 4.22 -0.18
CA LEU A 89 0.67 4.75 1.17
C LEU A 89 -0.75 5.22 1.51
N ILE A 90 -1.20 4.95 2.73
CA ILE A 90 -2.36 5.58 3.35
C ILE A 90 -1.93 6.26 4.64
N ALA A 91 -2.45 7.46 4.90
CA ALA A 91 -2.05 8.26 6.06
C ALA A 91 -3.23 8.99 6.69
N SER A 92 -3.12 9.28 7.99
CA SER A 92 -4.13 10.05 8.74
C SER A 92 -4.04 11.56 8.48
N THR A 93 -2.99 12.02 7.79
CA THR A 93 -2.72 13.44 7.54
C THR A 93 -2.18 13.67 6.13
N ASP A 94 -2.41 14.87 5.60
CA ASP A 94 -1.82 15.36 4.34
C ASP A 94 -0.59 16.28 4.58
N GLU A 95 -0.07 16.35 5.81
CA GLU A 95 1.10 17.17 6.13
C GLU A 95 2.33 16.69 5.35
N SER A 96 2.86 17.58 4.50
CA SER A 96 3.97 17.25 3.60
C SER A 96 5.25 16.87 4.35
N ALA A 97 5.49 17.45 5.52
CA ALA A 97 6.64 17.11 6.36
C ALA A 97 6.54 15.69 6.92
N PHE A 98 5.34 15.25 7.35
CA PHE A 98 5.08 13.89 7.83
C PHE A 98 5.29 12.87 6.69
N ILE A 99 4.70 13.13 5.51
CA ILE A 99 4.84 12.26 4.35
C ILE A 99 6.30 12.16 3.88
N ALA A 100 7.03 13.29 3.88
CA ALA A 100 8.45 13.30 3.52
C ALA A 100 9.31 12.49 4.49
N GLU A 101 9.03 12.57 5.80
CA GLU A 101 9.77 11.80 6.80
C GLU A 101 9.44 10.29 6.70
N PHE A 102 8.18 9.91 6.41
CA PHE A 102 7.83 8.53 6.08
C PHE A 102 8.70 7.99 4.94
N TRP A 103 8.75 8.69 3.80
CA TRP A 103 9.51 8.23 2.64
C TRP A 103 11.02 8.19 2.90
N LYS A 104 11.52 9.08 3.71
CA LYS A 104 12.94 9.08 4.13
C LYS A 104 13.27 7.82 4.96
N GLU A 105 12.45 7.47 5.95
CA GLU A 105 12.62 6.25 6.75
C GLU A 105 12.40 4.99 5.89
N PHE A 106 11.43 5.02 4.96
CA PHE A 106 11.20 3.91 4.04
C PHE A 106 12.36 3.70 3.06
N ASP A 107 12.92 4.76 2.50
CA ASP A 107 14.12 4.68 1.66
C ASP A 107 15.32 4.05 2.42
N ALA A 108 15.51 4.44 3.67
CA ALA A 108 16.55 3.86 4.51
C ALA A 108 16.32 2.37 4.75
N TYR A 109 15.08 1.98 5.07
CA TYR A 109 14.67 0.58 5.18
C TYR A 109 14.94 -0.21 3.90
N CYS A 110 14.59 0.35 2.73
CA CYS A 110 14.84 -0.31 1.44
C CYS A 110 16.34 -0.54 1.20
N GLN A 111 17.18 0.45 1.53
CA GLN A 111 18.65 0.32 1.39
C GLN A 111 19.23 -0.75 2.33
N GLU A 112 18.78 -0.78 3.58
CA GLU A 112 19.23 -1.76 4.59
C GLU A 112 18.79 -3.20 4.27
N ASN A 113 17.70 -3.36 3.51
CA ASN A 113 17.11 -4.65 3.15
C ASN A 113 17.31 -5.06 1.68
N ASP A 114 18.22 -4.38 0.97
CA ASP A 114 18.55 -4.65 -0.44
C ASP A 114 17.33 -4.63 -1.39
N ILE A 115 16.34 -3.81 -1.09
CA ILE A 115 15.16 -3.59 -1.94
C ILE A 115 15.53 -2.53 -2.99
N ILE A 116 15.50 -2.92 -4.27
CA ILE A 116 16.01 -2.09 -5.37
C ILE A 116 14.93 -1.65 -6.36
N ALA A 117 13.74 -2.24 -6.28
CA ALA A 117 12.64 -1.89 -7.16
C ALA A 117 11.31 -1.95 -6.42
N GLU A 118 10.39 -1.11 -6.86
CA GLU A 118 9.04 -1.01 -6.32
C GLU A 118 8.04 -0.83 -7.46
N PHE A 119 6.94 -1.58 -7.40
CA PHE A 119 5.80 -1.40 -8.27
C PHE A 119 4.50 -1.29 -7.47
N MET A 120 3.73 -0.22 -7.69
CA MET A 120 2.43 -0.07 -7.05
C MET A 120 1.36 0.43 -8.02
N ARG A 121 0.10 0.16 -7.65
CA ARG A 121 -1.08 0.73 -8.28
C ARG A 121 -1.86 1.52 -7.25
N PHE A 122 -1.87 2.83 -7.39
CA PHE A 122 -2.63 3.69 -6.49
C PHE A 122 -4.12 3.36 -6.50
N HIS A 123 -4.73 3.50 -5.34
CA HIS A 123 -6.15 3.21 -5.15
C HIS A 123 -7.00 4.34 -5.73
N PRO A 124 -7.90 4.06 -6.70
CA PRO A 124 -8.62 5.10 -7.44
C PRO A 124 -9.61 5.89 -6.58
N LEU A 125 -10.16 5.28 -5.51
CA LEU A 125 -11.13 5.94 -4.64
C LEU A 125 -10.48 6.66 -3.45
N LEU A 126 -9.30 6.19 -2.99
CA LEU A 126 -8.59 6.79 -1.87
C LEU A 126 -7.74 8.01 -2.29
N ASN A 127 -7.53 8.20 -3.60
CA ASN A 127 -6.72 9.30 -4.13
C ASN A 127 -5.31 9.35 -3.51
N ASN A 128 -4.76 8.19 -3.17
CA ASN A 128 -3.52 8.07 -2.40
C ASN A 128 -2.24 8.32 -3.22
N GLN A 129 -2.34 8.53 -4.54
CA GLN A 129 -1.22 9.02 -5.35
C GLN A 129 -0.70 10.39 -4.88
N ARG A 130 -1.50 11.17 -4.15
CA ARG A 130 -1.06 12.45 -3.56
C ARG A 130 0.06 12.29 -2.53
N TRP A 131 0.19 11.10 -1.96
CA TRP A 131 1.24 10.73 -1.01
C TRP A 131 2.42 9.98 -1.65
N ALA A 132 2.46 9.90 -2.98
CA ALA A 132 3.58 9.25 -3.68
C ALA A 132 4.92 9.90 -3.34
N SER A 133 5.97 9.08 -3.23
CA SER A 133 7.33 9.61 -3.13
C SER A 133 7.67 10.48 -4.34
N PRO A 134 8.33 11.63 -4.15
CA PRO A 134 8.80 12.45 -5.27
C PRO A 134 9.83 11.71 -6.16
N LYS A 135 10.41 10.61 -5.70
CA LYS A 135 11.31 9.75 -6.47
C LYS A 135 10.58 8.77 -7.38
N MET A 136 9.29 8.54 -7.14
CA MET A 136 8.49 7.62 -7.95
C MET A 136 8.17 8.21 -9.31
N LYS A 137 8.32 7.40 -10.35
CA LYS A 137 7.78 7.70 -11.67
C LYS A 137 6.34 7.25 -11.75
N THR A 138 5.42 8.20 -11.70
CA THR A 138 3.99 7.92 -11.83
C THR A 138 3.50 8.09 -13.26
N SER A 139 2.53 7.28 -13.67
CA SER A 139 1.88 7.41 -14.97
C SER A 139 0.39 7.08 -14.85
N PHE A 140 -0.43 7.78 -15.65
CA PHE A 140 -1.82 7.40 -15.81
C PHE A 140 -1.92 6.06 -16.55
N SER A 141 -2.70 5.12 -16.02
CA SER A 141 -2.90 3.81 -16.63
C SER A 141 -4.26 3.72 -17.34
N ARG A 142 -5.35 3.91 -16.58
CA ARG A 142 -6.72 3.78 -17.10
C ARG A 142 -7.72 4.47 -16.18
N TYR A 143 -8.91 4.72 -16.71
CA TYR A 143 -10.07 5.05 -15.88
C TYR A 143 -10.64 3.78 -15.24
N THR A 144 -11.20 3.93 -14.06
CA THR A 144 -12.00 2.92 -13.37
C THR A 144 -13.42 3.45 -13.20
N VAL A 145 -14.38 2.55 -13.16
CA VAL A 145 -15.77 2.88 -12.86
C VAL A 145 -16.06 2.37 -11.46
N SER A 146 -16.64 3.23 -10.62
CA SER A 146 -17.13 2.86 -9.29
C SER A 146 -18.63 3.09 -9.20
N LEU A 147 -19.29 2.29 -8.37
CA LEU A 147 -20.70 2.38 -8.10
C LEU A 147 -20.90 2.54 -6.60
N ASP A 148 -21.60 3.58 -6.18
CA ASP A 148 -21.96 3.76 -4.78
C ASP A 148 -23.14 2.86 -4.42
N LEU A 149 -22.84 1.77 -3.73
CA LEU A 149 -23.84 0.78 -3.30
C LEU A 149 -24.62 1.19 -2.04
N SER A 150 -24.34 2.35 -1.43
CA SER A 150 -25.13 2.91 -0.33
C SER A 150 -26.43 3.56 -0.81
N LEU A 151 -26.52 3.87 -2.10
CA LEU A 151 -27.69 4.44 -2.74
C LEU A 151 -28.75 3.36 -3.04
N SER A 152 -30.01 3.76 -3.12
CA SER A 152 -31.09 2.90 -3.61
C SER A 152 -30.91 2.57 -5.10
N LEU A 153 -31.53 1.48 -5.59
CA LEU A 153 -31.46 1.10 -7.00
C LEU A 153 -31.94 2.21 -7.94
N ASP A 154 -32.99 2.94 -7.55
CA ASP A 154 -33.54 4.06 -8.34
C ASP A 154 -32.53 5.22 -8.41
N GLU A 155 -31.89 5.57 -7.29
CA GLU A 155 -30.84 6.59 -7.26
C GLU A 155 -29.63 6.19 -8.08
N ILE A 156 -29.16 4.94 -7.94
CA ILE A 156 -28.06 4.40 -8.75
C ILE A 156 -28.40 4.52 -10.25
N TRP A 157 -29.62 4.10 -10.63
CA TRP A 157 -30.04 4.16 -12.02
C TRP A 157 -30.10 5.59 -12.56
N MET A 158 -30.69 6.50 -11.78
CA MET A 158 -30.89 7.88 -12.22
C MET A 158 -29.63 8.73 -12.17
N GLN A 159 -28.71 8.48 -11.23
CA GLN A 159 -27.55 9.34 -11.02
C GLN A 159 -26.26 8.79 -11.63
N GLN A 160 -26.13 7.46 -11.74
CA GLN A 160 -24.86 6.85 -12.17
C GLN A 160 -24.94 6.18 -13.55
N PHE A 161 -26.12 5.85 -14.05
CA PHE A 161 -26.31 5.22 -15.36
C PHE A 161 -27.11 6.06 -16.37
N SER A 162 -27.83 7.10 -15.94
CA SER A 162 -28.49 8.01 -16.90
C SER A 162 -27.46 8.97 -17.48
N SER A 163 -27.21 8.89 -18.76
CA SER A 163 -26.47 9.87 -19.56
C SER A 163 -27.38 11.02 -19.98
#